data_8f124667610e0e5ab0964d649353af33
#
_entry.id   8f124667610e0e5ab0964d649353af33
#
_cell.length_a   1.000
_cell.length_b   1.000
_cell.length_c   1.000
_cell.angle_alpha   90.00
_cell.angle_beta   90.00
_cell.angle_gamma   90.00
#
_symmetry.space_group_name_H-M   'P 1'
#
loop_
_entity.id
_entity.type
_entity.pdbx_description
1 polymer ?
#
loop_
_entity_poly.entity_id
_entity_poly.type
_entity_poly.pdbx_seq_one_letter_code
_entity_poly.pdbx_strand_id
1 'polypeptide(L)'
;MKENYNVNMHITPELKVYIGVSDNTRGDRWRMASTYRGNIEFYNASAQFGWGAINHRIIEDGLTKARAKDVQKKLIEAAGGQCYNTYQRTANFSNYSGNEVKLTPKPSNMKKEKQQIAKSKTIGGVKVEIVLDTRFLHKDWTYPVCIRVYHNRKYKYIGTQYSMSCSEFKDMNQNDEQHIAKLFENYCEQVRGFVADGFFDMDMLKKVKAGETTADKTLSQLVLEKASLLNMQSTANNYRSTVKVIDAYYPNGLKLALVNAETIGKLKAQMQAQGYTNATINIHLSIIRASINYGIYKGYMKPEQYPFKRQAMEVDKVVIPQSDKRDENYLSKTDMQEIWTLFKATKNKKLGYFMFSYLHGGMNIADMMGLRFTDFYFQEGGFVYKREKTKGKNKFKTVVPATTWTSELLDIMGITPEKGELVFKEMECDDAEYGKKKASFSNTINHYLDGLDVVGKHISMTTARHSFATIATKERMPFAMVERAMGHSLGGVSSHYIGGFDVAEMRQDFEKLL
;
A
#
# COMPACT_ATOMS: atom_id res chain seq x y z
N MET A 1 -26.92 -24.13 26.99
CA MET A 1 -26.23 -23.02 26.25
C MET A 1 -27.27 -21.90 26.12
N LYS A 2 -26.96 -20.69 26.63
CA LYS A 2 -27.84 -19.54 26.42
C LYS A 2 -27.83 -19.22 24.94
N GLU A 3 -28.96 -19.33 24.26
CA GLU A 3 -29.12 -18.85 22.90
C GLU A 3 -28.99 -17.34 22.93
N ASN A 4 -28.07 -16.80 22.14
CA ASN A 4 -27.75 -15.37 22.10
C ASN A 4 -27.81 -14.88 20.65
N TYR A 5 -29.03 -14.57 20.20
CA TYR A 5 -29.31 -14.05 18.86
C TYR A 5 -29.51 -12.54 18.91
N ASN A 6 -29.12 -11.85 17.84
CA ASN A 6 -29.48 -10.46 17.62
C ASN A 6 -30.28 -10.27 16.32
N VAL A 7 -31.11 -9.22 16.32
CA VAL A 7 -31.77 -8.71 15.12
C VAL A 7 -31.00 -7.46 14.68
N ASN A 8 -30.52 -7.47 13.44
CA ASN A 8 -29.79 -6.39 12.85
C ASN A 8 -30.54 -5.78 11.67
N MET A 9 -30.32 -4.49 11.47
CA MET A 9 -30.86 -3.71 10.36
C MET A 9 -29.75 -3.03 9.62
N HIS A 10 -29.78 -3.15 8.30
CA HIS A 10 -28.87 -2.46 7.39
C HIS A 10 -29.67 -1.52 6.51
N ILE A 11 -29.32 -0.25 6.52
CA ILE A 11 -30.05 0.80 5.80
C ILE A 11 -29.13 1.33 4.70
N THR A 12 -29.57 1.19 3.45
CA THR A 12 -28.84 1.73 2.30
C THR A 12 -29.03 3.25 2.18
N PRO A 13 -28.17 3.96 1.44
CA PRO A 13 -28.35 5.39 1.15
C PRO A 13 -29.69 5.71 0.48
N GLU A 14 -30.33 4.75 -0.20
CA GLU A 14 -31.67 4.89 -0.77
C GLU A 14 -32.81 4.65 0.24
N LEU A 15 -32.49 4.54 1.53
CA LEU A 15 -33.41 4.27 2.63
C LEU A 15 -34.15 2.91 2.54
N LYS A 16 -33.65 1.97 1.75
CA LYS A 16 -34.10 0.59 1.77
C LYS A 16 -33.42 -0.17 2.89
N VAL A 17 -34.14 -1.06 3.52
CA VAL A 17 -33.67 -1.79 4.69
C VAL A 17 -33.56 -3.31 4.43
N TYR A 18 -32.53 -3.92 4.99
CA TYR A 18 -32.40 -5.36 5.15
C TYR A 18 -32.41 -5.68 6.64
N ILE A 19 -33.25 -6.64 7.06
CA ILE A 19 -33.40 -7.04 8.45
C ILE A 19 -32.96 -8.50 8.59
N GLY A 20 -31.90 -8.73 9.34
CA GLY A 20 -31.27 -10.03 9.54
C GLY A 20 -31.32 -10.50 10.99
N VAL A 21 -31.25 -11.82 11.18
CA VAL A 21 -31.03 -12.46 12.48
C VAL A 21 -29.65 -13.14 12.42
N SER A 22 -28.83 -12.88 13.42
CA SER A 22 -27.53 -13.54 13.57
C SER A 22 -27.33 -14.07 14.98
N ASP A 23 -26.56 -15.16 15.12
CA ASP A 23 -26.08 -15.61 16.40
C ASP A 23 -24.80 -14.84 16.78
N ASN A 24 -24.68 -14.47 18.06
CA ASN A 24 -23.54 -13.71 18.56
C ASN A 24 -22.24 -14.52 18.65
N THR A 25 -22.28 -15.81 18.28
CA THR A 25 -21.10 -16.70 18.36
C THR A 25 -20.11 -16.49 17.23
N ARG A 26 -20.46 -15.71 16.20
CA ARG A 26 -19.61 -15.40 15.03
C ARG A 26 -19.56 -13.91 14.76
N GLY A 27 -18.76 -13.20 15.52
CA GLY A 27 -18.53 -11.74 15.42
C GLY A 27 -18.05 -11.20 14.06
N ASP A 28 -17.92 -12.05 13.04
CA ASP A 28 -17.38 -11.69 11.73
C ASP A 28 -18.44 -11.48 10.64
N ARG A 29 -19.71 -11.76 10.89
CA ARG A 29 -20.78 -11.60 9.87
C ARG A 29 -21.04 -10.15 9.45
N TRP A 30 -20.60 -9.19 10.25
CA TRP A 30 -20.80 -7.75 10.03
C TRP A 30 -19.76 -7.09 9.13
N ARG A 31 -18.70 -7.82 8.77
CA ARG A 31 -17.53 -7.20 8.14
C ARG A 31 -17.51 -7.24 6.62
N MET A 32 -18.37 -8.03 5.99
CA MET A 32 -18.31 -8.19 4.53
C MET A 32 -19.69 -8.42 3.88
N ALA A 33 -19.96 -7.68 2.81
CA ALA A 33 -21.15 -7.86 1.94
C ALA A 33 -21.34 -9.31 1.44
N SER A 34 -20.26 -10.08 1.30
CA SER A 34 -20.29 -11.47 0.83
C SER A 34 -21.13 -12.42 1.71
N THR A 35 -21.40 -12.07 2.97
CA THR A 35 -22.24 -12.85 3.89
C THR A 35 -23.73 -12.84 3.52
N TYR A 36 -24.16 -11.88 2.70
CA TYR A 36 -25.56 -11.65 2.32
C TYR A 36 -25.91 -12.16 0.92
N ARG A 37 -25.09 -13.04 0.33
CA ARG A 37 -25.32 -13.63 -1.00
C ARG A 37 -26.68 -14.35 -1.14
N GLY A 38 -27.29 -14.78 -0.04
CA GLY A 38 -28.62 -15.38 -0.02
C GLY A 38 -29.77 -14.38 -0.28
N ASN A 39 -29.52 -13.06 -0.18
CA ASN A 39 -30.44 -12.01 -0.59
C ASN A 39 -29.79 -11.18 -1.69
N ILE A 40 -30.09 -11.53 -2.93
CA ILE A 40 -29.40 -11.00 -4.10
C ILE A 40 -29.61 -9.48 -4.28
N GLU A 41 -30.77 -8.96 -3.88
CA GLU A 41 -31.09 -7.54 -3.99
C GLU A 41 -30.27 -6.71 -3.00
N PHE A 42 -30.19 -7.16 -1.75
CA PHE A 42 -29.37 -6.48 -0.75
C PHE A 42 -27.87 -6.65 -1.03
N TYR A 43 -27.44 -7.82 -1.50
CA TYR A 43 -26.05 -8.04 -1.91
C TYR A 43 -25.65 -7.10 -3.06
N ASN A 44 -26.51 -6.93 -4.07
CA ASN A 44 -26.28 -6.01 -5.18
C ASN A 44 -26.25 -4.54 -4.70
N ALA A 45 -27.14 -4.16 -3.80
CA ALA A 45 -27.13 -2.83 -3.18
C ALA A 45 -25.83 -2.58 -2.39
N SER A 46 -25.36 -3.58 -1.64
CA SER A 46 -24.09 -3.49 -0.89
C SER A 46 -22.87 -3.38 -1.82
N ALA A 47 -22.92 -3.97 -2.99
CA ALA A 47 -21.88 -3.83 -4.02
C ALA A 47 -21.94 -2.47 -4.72
N GLN A 48 -23.14 -1.92 -4.89
CA GLN A 48 -23.37 -0.62 -5.54
C GLN A 48 -22.91 0.56 -4.68
N PHE A 49 -23.28 0.57 -3.39
CA PHE A 49 -23.03 1.70 -2.48
C PHE A 49 -21.70 1.56 -1.72
N GLY A 50 -21.14 0.37 -1.67
CA GLY A 50 -20.03 0.02 -0.79
C GLY A 50 -20.50 -0.26 0.64
N TRP A 51 -19.91 -1.26 1.29
CA TRP A 51 -20.32 -1.70 2.63
C TRP A 51 -20.22 -0.59 3.69
N GLY A 52 -19.26 0.30 3.58
CA GLY A 52 -19.07 1.43 4.50
C GLY A 52 -20.09 2.56 4.38
N ALA A 53 -20.87 2.61 3.28
CA ALA A 53 -21.93 3.60 3.08
C ALA A 53 -23.30 3.12 3.62
N ILE A 54 -23.40 1.86 4.00
CA ILE A 54 -24.62 1.25 4.58
C ILE A 54 -24.60 1.50 6.09
N ASN A 55 -25.69 2.01 6.63
CA ASN A 55 -25.86 2.19 8.08
C ASN A 55 -26.23 0.86 8.71
N HIS A 56 -25.42 0.37 9.64
CA HIS A 56 -25.60 -0.91 10.32
C HIS A 56 -26.02 -0.68 11.77
N ARG A 57 -27.14 -1.29 12.19
CA ARG A 57 -27.68 -1.17 13.54
C ARG A 57 -28.06 -2.53 14.11
N ILE A 58 -27.77 -2.77 15.38
CA ILE A 58 -28.41 -3.81 16.18
C ILE A 58 -29.69 -3.22 16.73
N ILE A 59 -30.80 -3.87 16.47
CA ILE A 59 -32.12 -3.42 16.93
C ILE A 59 -32.43 -4.02 18.29
N GLU A 60 -32.16 -5.30 18.46
CA GLU A 60 -32.37 -6.03 19.70
C GLU A 60 -31.38 -7.18 19.80
N ASP A 61 -30.78 -7.42 20.95
CA ASP A 61 -29.81 -8.48 21.21
C ASP A 61 -30.19 -9.36 22.40
N GLY A 62 -29.43 -10.41 22.64
CA GLY A 62 -29.67 -11.32 23.78
C GLY A 62 -30.91 -12.18 23.64
N LEU A 63 -31.44 -12.35 22.46
CA LEU A 63 -32.69 -13.03 22.19
C LEU A 63 -32.55 -14.55 22.05
N THR A 64 -33.64 -15.27 22.31
CA THR A 64 -33.79 -16.65 21.82
C THR A 64 -34.00 -16.64 20.30
N LYS A 65 -33.68 -17.72 19.62
CA LYS A 65 -33.85 -17.84 18.16
C LYS A 65 -35.30 -17.62 17.71
N ALA A 66 -36.28 -18.11 18.49
CA ALA A 66 -37.70 -17.94 18.21
C ALA A 66 -38.12 -16.47 18.32
N ARG A 67 -37.67 -15.77 19.39
CA ARG A 67 -37.96 -14.36 19.61
C ARG A 67 -37.31 -13.47 18.56
N ALA A 68 -36.05 -13.74 18.20
CA ALA A 68 -35.36 -13.01 17.16
C ALA A 68 -36.08 -13.10 15.80
N LYS A 69 -36.61 -14.26 15.44
CA LYS A 69 -37.39 -14.44 14.22
C LYS A 69 -38.74 -13.69 14.27
N ASP A 70 -39.42 -13.65 15.44
CA ASP A 70 -40.67 -12.90 15.61
C ASP A 70 -40.42 -11.39 15.46
N VAL A 71 -39.36 -10.86 16.09
CA VAL A 71 -38.94 -9.46 15.94
C VAL A 71 -38.58 -9.15 14.50
N GLN A 72 -37.79 -10.00 13.84
CA GLN A 72 -37.47 -9.86 12.43
C GLN A 72 -38.70 -9.77 11.55
N LYS A 73 -39.69 -10.68 11.75
CA LYS A 73 -40.94 -10.71 10.99
C LYS A 73 -41.73 -9.41 11.14
N LYS A 74 -41.89 -8.92 12.38
CA LYS A 74 -42.58 -7.66 12.66
C LYS A 74 -41.93 -6.45 12.02
N LEU A 75 -40.60 -6.40 12.03
CA LEU A 75 -39.84 -5.32 11.41
C LEU A 75 -39.93 -5.37 9.88
N ILE A 76 -39.92 -6.55 9.27
CA ILE A 76 -40.10 -6.71 7.81
C ILE A 76 -41.51 -6.27 7.40
N GLU A 77 -42.54 -6.65 8.16
CA GLU A 77 -43.92 -6.23 7.94
C GLU A 77 -44.04 -4.69 8.06
N ALA A 78 -43.40 -4.09 9.05
CA ALA A 78 -43.40 -2.64 9.24
C ALA A 78 -42.63 -1.89 8.14
N ALA A 79 -41.54 -2.45 7.61
CA ALA A 79 -40.75 -1.86 6.56
C ALA A 79 -41.39 -1.91 5.17
N GLY A 80 -42.33 -2.83 4.97
CA GLY A 80 -43.15 -2.94 3.74
C GLY A 80 -42.30 -3.03 2.46
N GLY A 81 -42.73 -2.34 1.41
CA GLY A 81 -42.06 -2.34 0.11
C GLY A 81 -40.66 -1.71 0.07
N GLN A 82 -40.14 -1.15 1.17
CA GLN A 82 -38.78 -0.64 1.32
C GLN A 82 -37.81 -1.67 1.90
N CYS A 83 -38.28 -2.91 2.13
CA CYS A 83 -37.46 -3.97 2.66
C CYS A 83 -36.90 -4.87 1.54
N TYR A 84 -35.63 -5.21 1.62
CA TYR A 84 -35.02 -6.20 0.72
C TYR A 84 -35.45 -7.65 1.03
N ASN A 85 -36.00 -7.87 2.22
CA ASN A 85 -36.56 -9.20 2.58
C ASN A 85 -37.92 -9.39 1.89
N THR A 86 -38.10 -10.47 1.19
CA THR A 86 -39.31 -10.81 0.45
C THR A 86 -40.43 -11.30 1.37
N TYR A 87 -41.10 -10.38 2.07
CA TYR A 87 -42.45 -10.61 2.59
C TYR A 87 -43.29 -9.36 2.34
N GLN A 88 -44.30 -9.48 1.49
CA GLN A 88 -45.21 -8.38 1.17
C GLN A 88 -46.08 -7.99 2.36
N ARG A 89 -46.08 -6.72 2.76
CA ARG A 89 -47.26 -5.87 2.93
C ARG A 89 -46.90 -4.50 3.51
N THR A 90 -47.65 -3.50 3.04
CA THR A 90 -47.53 -2.06 3.27
C THR A 90 -47.80 -1.60 4.70
N ALA A 91 -46.90 -0.75 5.26
CA ALA A 91 -47.22 0.13 6.38
C ALA A 91 -46.34 1.40 6.37
N ASN A 92 -46.94 2.52 6.79
CA ASN A 92 -46.39 3.88 6.77
C ASN A 92 -45.33 4.08 7.87
N PHE A 93 -44.20 4.62 7.50
CA PHE A 93 -43.08 5.05 8.39
C PHE A 93 -43.31 6.47 8.95
N SER A 94 -44.41 6.74 9.62
CA SER A 94 -44.66 8.09 10.13
C SER A 94 -44.07 8.41 11.53
N ASN A 95 -43.37 7.48 12.21
CA ASN A 95 -42.98 7.64 13.60
C ASN A 95 -41.47 7.51 13.90
N TYR A 96 -40.57 7.70 12.95
CA TYR A 96 -39.13 7.81 13.24
C TYR A 96 -38.63 9.20 12.85
N SER A 97 -38.45 10.06 13.86
CA SER A 97 -37.92 11.41 13.76
C SER A 97 -36.44 11.41 13.34
N GLY A 98 -36.21 11.69 12.08
CA GLY A 98 -34.89 11.94 11.51
C GLY A 98 -35.07 12.54 10.13
N ASN A 99 -35.10 13.86 10.02
CA ASN A 99 -35.11 14.73 8.84
C ASN A 99 -35.92 14.22 7.63
N GLU A 100 -37.09 14.78 7.44
CA GLU A 100 -37.99 14.55 6.29
C GLU A 100 -37.27 14.91 4.98
N VAL A 101 -36.96 13.89 4.18
CA VAL A 101 -36.74 14.04 2.75
C VAL A 101 -38.04 13.67 2.04
N LYS A 102 -38.74 14.65 1.45
CA LYS A 102 -39.92 14.41 0.63
C LYS A 102 -39.57 13.54 -0.55
N LEU A 103 -40.02 12.28 -0.53
CA LEU A 103 -39.92 11.35 -1.65
C LEU A 103 -41.08 11.63 -2.64
N THR A 104 -40.75 12.01 -3.86
CA THR A 104 -41.73 11.98 -4.95
C THR A 104 -42.06 10.54 -5.32
N PRO A 105 -43.35 10.17 -5.47
CA PRO A 105 -43.73 8.80 -5.73
C PRO A 105 -43.31 8.35 -7.14
N LYS A 106 -42.80 7.13 -7.24
CA LYS A 106 -42.47 6.49 -8.51
C LYS A 106 -43.76 6.27 -9.32
N PRO A 107 -43.83 6.64 -10.59
CA PRO A 107 -44.97 6.32 -11.45
C PRO A 107 -45.15 4.81 -11.59
N SER A 108 -46.32 4.30 -11.31
CA SER A 108 -46.65 2.87 -11.21
C SER A 108 -46.65 2.06 -12.52
N ASN A 109 -46.27 2.64 -13.65
CA ASN A 109 -46.30 2.00 -14.97
C ASN A 109 -45.14 2.37 -15.91
N MET A 110 -43.89 2.39 -15.42
CA MET A 110 -42.74 2.48 -16.37
C MET A 110 -42.44 1.07 -16.92
N LYS A 111 -42.77 0.85 -18.20
CA LYS A 111 -42.18 -0.23 -19.00
C LYS A 111 -40.65 -0.08 -18.96
N LYS A 112 -39.92 -1.18 -18.74
CA LYS A 112 -38.44 -1.18 -18.84
C LYS A 112 -38.06 -0.61 -20.22
N GLU A 113 -37.46 0.56 -20.24
CA GLU A 113 -36.97 1.16 -21.45
C GLU A 113 -35.90 0.26 -22.08
N LYS A 114 -35.99 0.07 -23.40
CA LYS A 114 -34.97 -0.69 -24.12
C LYS A 114 -33.69 0.13 -24.18
N GLN A 115 -32.56 -0.55 -24.01
CA GLN A 115 -31.25 0.05 -24.12
C GLN A 115 -31.09 0.73 -25.49
N GLN A 116 -30.67 1.99 -25.51
CA GLN A 116 -30.47 2.76 -26.72
C GLN A 116 -28.98 2.81 -27.08
N ILE A 117 -28.66 2.76 -28.34
CA ILE A 117 -27.30 2.81 -28.90
C ILE A 117 -27.22 4.00 -29.85
N ALA A 118 -26.31 4.95 -29.56
CA ALA A 118 -26.12 6.12 -30.44
C ALA A 118 -25.07 5.85 -31.53
N LYS A 119 -23.98 5.15 -31.19
CA LYS A 119 -22.86 4.84 -32.10
C LYS A 119 -22.28 3.48 -31.83
N SER A 120 -21.80 2.79 -32.85
CA SER A 120 -21.19 1.46 -32.73
C SER A 120 -20.08 1.29 -33.76
N LYS A 121 -18.97 0.65 -33.36
CA LYS A 121 -17.83 0.32 -34.22
C LYS A 121 -17.26 -1.04 -33.82
N THR A 122 -16.92 -1.85 -34.80
CA THR A 122 -16.27 -3.17 -34.58
C THR A 122 -14.81 -3.11 -35.03
N ILE A 123 -13.88 -3.53 -34.17
CA ILE A 123 -12.44 -3.47 -34.43
C ILE A 123 -11.86 -4.84 -34.01
N GLY A 124 -11.39 -5.64 -34.98
CA GLY A 124 -10.78 -6.94 -34.71
C GLY A 124 -11.62 -7.89 -33.86
N GLY A 125 -12.95 -7.94 -34.09
CA GLY A 125 -13.87 -8.77 -33.31
C GLY A 125 -14.33 -8.17 -31.97
N VAL A 126 -13.83 -7.00 -31.59
CA VAL A 126 -14.25 -6.23 -30.41
C VAL A 126 -15.24 -5.17 -30.84
N LYS A 127 -16.43 -5.13 -30.26
CA LYS A 127 -17.47 -4.12 -30.56
C LYS A 127 -17.48 -3.05 -29.47
N VAL A 128 -17.33 -1.79 -29.86
CA VAL A 128 -17.40 -0.62 -28.99
C VAL A 128 -18.67 0.18 -29.34
N GLU A 129 -19.42 0.58 -28.33
CA GLU A 129 -20.72 1.24 -28.50
C GLU A 129 -20.91 2.37 -27.49
N ILE A 130 -21.58 3.46 -27.91
CA ILE A 130 -22.16 4.46 -27.02
C ILE A 130 -23.56 4.00 -26.67
N VAL A 131 -23.85 3.79 -25.40
CA VAL A 131 -25.14 3.28 -24.94
C VAL A 131 -25.70 4.09 -23.79
N LEU A 132 -27.03 4.26 -23.80
CA LEU A 132 -27.77 4.70 -22.61
C LEU A 132 -28.04 3.47 -21.73
N ASP A 133 -27.48 3.44 -20.52
CA ASP A 133 -27.61 2.26 -19.65
C ASP A 133 -28.91 2.28 -18.86
N THR A 134 -29.97 1.85 -19.48
CA THR A 134 -31.34 1.84 -18.92
C THR A 134 -31.53 0.86 -17.75
N ARG A 135 -30.47 0.17 -17.32
CA ARG A 135 -30.49 -0.69 -16.11
C ARG A 135 -30.45 0.13 -14.81
N PHE A 136 -29.90 1.36 -14.89
CA PHE A 136 -29.69 2.24 -13.74
C PHE A 136 -30.36 3.59 -13.97
N LEU A 137 -31.53 3.78 -13.35
CA LEU A 137 -32.25 5.05 -13.37
C LEU A 137 -31.79 5.92 -12.21
N HIS A 138 -31.31 7.14 -12.48
CA HIS A 138 -30.95 8.13 -11.47
C HIS A 138 -32.20 8.78 -10.85
N LYS A 139 -32.01 9.52 -9.74
CA LYS A 139 -33.11 10.21 -9.03
C LYS A 139 -33.77 11.33 -9.84
N ASP A 140 -33.02 11.89 -10.77
CA ASP A 140 -33.44 12.96 -11.70
C ASP A 140 -34.07 12.44 -12.99
N TRP A 141 -34.43 11.16 -13.05
CA TRP A 141 -35.03 10.48 -14.18
C TRP A 141 -34.13 10.37 -15.43
N THR A 142 -32.82 10.48 -15.22
CA THR A 142 -31.81 10.23 -16.24
C THR A 142 -31.19 8.85 -16.11
N TYR A 143 -30.59 8.37 -17.21
CA TYR A 143 -29.79 7.15 -17.26
C TYR A 143 -28.33 7.49 -17.56
N PRO A 144 -27.36 6.75 -17.01
CA PRO A 144 -25.96 6.99 -17.33
C PRO A 144 -25.67 6.66 -18.79
N VAL A 145 -24.92 7.55 -19.45
CA VAL A 145 -24.34 7.29 -20.76
C VAL A 145 -23.03 6.53 -20.55
N CYS A 146 -22.89 5.39 -21.21
CA CYS A 146 -21.74 4.50 -21.06
C CYS A 146 -21.10 4.19 -22.41
N ILE A 147 -19.78 3.96 -22.41
CA ILE A 147 -19.12 3.23 -23.48
C ILE A 147 -19.22 1.74 -23.13
N ARG A 148 -19.90 0.98 -23.98
CA ARG A 148 -20.02 -0.46 -23.85
C ARG A 148 -19.05 -1.14 -24.80
N VAL A 149 -18.23 -2.05 -24.26
CA VAL A 149 -17.33 -2.87 -25.05
C VAL A 149 -17.79 -4.33 -24.95
N TYR A 150 -17.90 -5.00 -26.11
CA TYR A 150 -18.28 -6.40 -26.22
C TYR A 150 -17.18 -7.21 -26.88
N HIS A 151 -16.76 -8.28 -26.25
CA HIS A 151 -15.81 -9.24 -26.77
C HIS A 151 -16.02 -10.63 -26.12
N ASN A 152 -15.90 -11.69 -26.89
CA ASN A 152 -16.01 -13.08 -26.41
C ASN A 152 -17.23 -13.32 -25.49
N ARG A 153 -18.41 -12.88 -25.92
CA ARG A 153 -19.70 -13.02 -25.20
C ARG A 153 -19.77 -12.28 -23.84
N LYS A 154 -18.81 -11.40 -23.56
CA LYS A 154 -18.80 -10.57 -22.34
C LYS A 154 -18.98 -9.11 -22.68
N TYR A 155 -19.57 -8.35 -21.75
CA TYR A 155 -19.74 -6.90 -21.86
C TYR A 155 -19.01 -6.21 -20.72
N LYS A 156 -18.35 -5.08 -21.05
CA LYS A 156 -17.84 -4.12 -20.05
C LYS A 156 -18.51 -2.77 -20.31
N TYR A 157 -19.09 -2.21 -19.26
CA TYR A 157 -19.67 -0.87 -19.29
C TYR A 157 -18.73 0.10 -18.60
N ILE A 158 -18.38 1.17 -19.26
CA ILE A 158 -17.48 2.20 -18.77
C ILE A 158 -18.32 3.47 -18.69
N GLY A 159 -18.67 3.89 -17.47
CA GLY A 159 -19.46 5.09 -17.23
C GLY A 159 -18.72 6.33 -17.69
N THR A 160 -19.46 7.23 -18.35
CA THR A 160 -19.05 8.60 -18.64
C THR A 160 -19.49 9.53 -17.52
N GLN A 161 -19.22 10.82 -17.63
CA GLN A 161 -19.76 11.84 -16.72
C GLN A 161 -21.19 12.28 -17.10
N TYR A 162 -21.74 11.75 -18.19
CA TYR A 162 -23.04 12.17 -18.74
C TYR A 162 -24.15 11.24 -18.28
N SER A 163 -25.29 11.86 -17.94
CA SER A 163 -26.55 11.18 -17.68
C SER A 163 -27.65 11.90 -18.44
N MET A 164 -28.52 11.16 -19.10
CA MET A 164 -29.54 11.69 -20.00
C MET A 164 -30.85 10.91 -19.86
N SER A 165 -31.97 11.57 -20.13
CA SER A 165 -33.23 10.90 -20.40
C SER A 165 -33.20 10.22 -21.78
N CYS A 166 -34.14 9.33 -22.05
CA CYS A 166 -34.22 8.64 -23.34
C CYS A 166 -34.49 9.59 -24.52
N SER A 167 -35.13 10.72 -24.29
CA SER A 167 -35.36 11.77 -25.30
C SER A 167 -34.07 12.58 -25.56
N GLU A 168 -33.40 13.05 -24.50
CA GLU A 168 -32.15 13.78 -24.63
C GLU A 168 -31.04 12.96 -25.28
N PHE A 169 -31.01 11.64 -25.04
CA PHE A 169 -30.02 10.75 -25.66
C PHE A 169 -30.26 10.58 -27.16
N LYS A 170 -31.49 10.70 -27.63
CA LYS A 170 -31.81 10.68 -29.08
C LYS A 170 -31.50 12.00 -29.78
N ASP A 171 -31.73 13.10 -29.04
CA ASP A 171 -31.61 14.47 -29.56
C ASP A 171 -30.49 15.22 -28.83
N MET A 172 -29.31 14.59 -28.73
CA MET A 172 -28.14 15.16 -28.04
C MET A 172 -27.77 16.53 -28.65
N ASN A 173 -27.46 17.49 -27.78
CA ASN A 173 -26.91 18.76 -28.25
C ASN A 173 -25.49 18.56 -28.84
N GLN A 174 -25.08 19.44 -29.74
CA GLN A 174 -23.80 19.33 -30.47
C GLN A 174 -22.57 19.23 -29.56
N ASN A 175 -22.57 19.93 -28.43
CA ASN A 175 -21.42 19.92 -27.50
C ASN A 175 -21.28 18.57 -26.79
N ASP A 176 -22.36 18.01 -26.25
CA ASP A 176 -22.35 16.72 -25.57
C ASP A 176 -22.05 15.59 -26.55
N GLU A 177 -22.62 15.67 -27.78
CA GLU A 177 -22.33 14.72 -28.85
C GLU A 177 -20.83 14.72 -29.20
N GLN A 178 -20.20 15.89 -29.36
CA GLN A 178 -18.77 16.01 -29.64
C GLN A 178 -17.90 15.45 -28.52
N HIS A 179 -18.22 15.73 -27.25
CA HIS A 179 -17.47 15.22 -26.13
C HIS A 179 -17.61 13.69 -26.00
N ILE A 180 -18.82 13.17 -26.12
CA ILE A 180 -19.08 11.72 -26.05
C ILE A 180 -18.44 11.00 -27.25
N ALA A 181 -18.50 11.61 -28.45
CA ALA A 181 -17.85 11.07 -29.65
C ALA A 181 -16.32 11.03 -29.49
N LYS A 182 -15.71 12.05 -28.88
CA LYS A 182 -14.27 12.05 -28.57
C LYS A 182 -13.88 10.93 -27.60
N LEU A 183 -14.67 10.72 -26.55
CA LEU A 183 -14.48 9.59 -25.63
C LEU A 183 -14.62 8.25 -26.38
N PHE A 184 -15.61 8.11 -27.24
CA PHE A 184 -15.82 6.90 -28.03
C PHE A 184 -14.63 6.60 -28.95
N GLU A 185 -14.11 7.59 -29.69
CA GLU A 185 -12.95 7.38 -30.56
C GLU A 185 -11.69 7.03 -29.73
N ASN A 186 -11.49 7.64 -28.55
CA ASN A 186 -10.39 7.27 -27.66
C ASN A 186 -10.44 5.80 -27.26
N TYR A 187 -11.63 5.27 -26.94
CA TYR A 187 -11.78 3.84 -26.63
C TYR A 187 -11.62 2.97 -27.88
N CYS A 188 -12.08 3.43 -29.04
CA CYS A 188 -11.83 2.74 -30.32
C CYS A 188 -10.32 2.67 -30.63
N GLU A 189 -9.56 3.72 -30.34
CA GLU A 189 -8.10 3.72 -30.52
C GLU A 189 -7.39 2.78 -29.55
N GLN A 190 -7.80 2.77 -28.27
CA GLN A 190 -7.27 1.79 -27.31
C GLN A 190 -7.51 0.35 -27.77
N VAL A 191 -8.73 0.04 -28.20
CA VAL A 191 -9.08 -1.29 -28.74
C VAL A 191 -8.26 -1.59 -29.99
N ARG A 192 -8.07 -0.62 -30.91
CA ARG A 192 -7.28 -0.81 -32.13
C ARG A 192 -5.82 -1.12 -31.81
N GLY A 193 -5.22 -0.43 -30.83
CA GLY A 193 -3.86 -0.71 -30.36
C GLY A 193 -3.73 -2.13 -29.83
N PHE A 194 -4.59 -2.57 -28.93
CA PHE A 194 -4.54 -3.91 -28.34
C PHE A 194 -4.82 -5.02 -29.36
N VAL A 195 -5.74 -4.78 -30.32
CA VAL A 195 -6.04 -5.76 -31.38
C VAL A 195 -4.89 -5.86 -32.35
N ALA A 196 -4.21 -4.75 -32.71
CA ALA A 196 -3.04 -4.76 -33.57
C ALA A 196 -1.87 -5.56 -32.96
N ASP A 197 -1.74 -5.53 -31.61
CA ASP A 197 -0.75 -6.28 -30.86
C ASP A 197 -1.11 -7.78 -30.70
N GLY A 198 -2.23 -8.23 -31.29
CA GLY A 198 -2.70 -9.62 -31.22
C GLY A 198 -3.26 -10.05 -29.87
N PHE A 199 -3.44 -9.13 -28.94
CA PHE A 199 -3.91 -9.41 -27.59
C PHE A 199 -4.91 -8.34 -27.12
N PHE A 200 -6.17 -8.74 -26.90
CA PHE A 200 -7.20 -7.89 -26.33
C PHE A 200 -7.81 -8.51 -25.09
N ASP A 201 -7.73 -7.79 -23.96
CA ASP A 201 -8.44 -8.10 -22.72
C ASP A 201 -9.27 -6.87 -22.31
N MET A 202 -10.56 -7.10 -21.96
CA MET A 202 -11.46 -6.02 -21.52
C MET A 202 -10.98 -5.33 -20.24
N ASP A 203 -10.20 -6.01 -19.40
CA ASP A 203 -9.66 -5.41 -18.17
C ASP A 203 -8.51 -4.42 -18.43
N MET A 204 -7.96 -4.45 -19.64
CA MET A 204 -7.00 -3.46 -20.11
C MET A 204 -7.63 -2.11 -20.48
N LEU A 205 -8.93 -2.08 -20.76
CA LEU A 205 -9.65 -0.84 -21.06
C LEU A 205 -9.81 0.00 -19.80
N LYS A 206 -9.27 1.20 -19.83
CA LYS A 206 -9.24 2.12 -18.68
C LYS A 206 -10.23 3.25 -18.86
N LYS A 207 -10.79 3.73 -17.73
CA LYS A 207 -11.59 4.96 -17.72
C LYS A 207 -10.71 6.12 -18.19
N VAL A 208 -11.06 6.70 -19.33
CA VAL A 208 -10.52 7.98 -19.77
C VAL A 208 -11.28 9.05 -18.99
N LYS A 209 -10.61 9.80 -18.13
CA LYS A 209 -11.20 10.99 -17.52
C LYS A 209 -11.38 12.03 -18.62
N ALA A 210 -12.59 12.54 -18.76
CA ALA A 210 -12.86 13.64 -19.71
C ALA A 210 -12.00 14.85 -19.31
N GLY A 211 -11.12 15.28 -20.20
CA GLY A 211 -10.28 16.47 -20.01
C GLY A 211 -8.79 16.23 -19.81
N GLU A 212 -8.34 15.04 -19.44
CA GLU A 212 -6.90 14.72 -19.43
C GLU A 212 -6.51 13.97 -20.71
N THR A 213 -6.00 14.69 -21.70
CA THR A 213 -5.24 14.07 -22.79
C THR A 213 -3.95 13.53 -22.19
N THR A 214 -3.73 12.21 -22.25
CA THR A 214 -2.48 11.54 -21.84
C THR A 214 -1.25 12.12 -22.55
N ALA A 215 -1.46 12.84 -23.65
CA ALA A 215 -0.44 13.53 -24.43
C ALA A 215 0.33 14.62 -23.65
N ASP A 216 -0.26 15.21 -22.61
CA ASP A 216 0.36 16.31 -21.86
C ASP A 216 0.98 15.88 -20.53
N LYS A 217 0.77 14.66 -20.09
CA LYS A 217 1.32 14.17 -18.83
C LYS A 217 2.85 14.04 -18.89
N THR A 218 3.53 14.55 -17.86
CA THR A 218 5.00 14.48 -17.76
C THR A 218 5.48 13.27 -16.96
N LEU A 219 6.75 12.91 -17.14
CA LEU A 219 7.41 11.87 -16.37
C LEU A 219 7.39 12.18 -14.85
N SER A 220 7.60 13.44 -14.48
CA SER A 220 7.54 13.90 -13.07
C SER A 220 6.17 13.69 -12.47
N GLN A 221 5.10 14.02 -13.18
CA GLN A 221 3.72 13.76 -12.74
C GLN A 221 3.46 12.25 -12.58
N LEU A 222 3.97 11.42 -13.49
CA LEU A 222 3.85 9.97 -13.39
C LEU A 222 4.57 9.41 -12.15
N VAL A 223 5.78 9.91 -11.88
CA VAL A 223 6.56 9.52 -10.69
C VAL A 223 5.84 9.94 -9.40
N LEU A 224 5.25 11.14 -9.35
CA LEU A 224 4.46 11.61 -8.20
C LEU A 224 3.18 10.81 -8.01
N GLU A 225 2.47 10.49 -9.08
CA GLU A 225 1.28 9.63 -9.02
C GLU A 225 1.64 8.24 -8.46
N LYS A 226 2.75 7.66 -8.92
CA LYS A 226 3.23 6.39 -8.36
C LYS A 226 3.63 6.51 -6.90
N ALA A 227 4.24 7.64 -6.50
CA ALA A 227 4.63 7.91 -5.12
C ALA A 227 3.42 7.97 -4.16
N SER A 228 2.28 8.52 -4.61
CA SER A 228 1.05 8.63 -3.80
C SER A 228 0.42 7.28 -3.47
N LEU A 229 0.77 6.22 -4.20
CA LEU A 229 0.30 4.85 -3.97
C LEU A 229 1.17 4.07 -2.98
N LEU A 230 2.23 4.68 -2.47
CA LEU A 230 3.20 4.00 -1.60
C LEU A 230 2.86 4.22 -0.13
N ASN A 231 2.75 3.14 0.62
CA ASN A 231 2.44 3.19 2.06
C ASN A 231 3.63 3.67 2.91
N MET A 232 4.87 3.56 2.40
CA MET A 232 6.07 3.95 3.16
C MET A 232 6.54 5.34 2.77
N GLN A 233 6.46 6.29 3.70
CA GLN A 233 6.87 7.68 3.51
C GLN A 233 8.34 7.83 3.05
N SER A 234 9.25 7.03 3.58
CA SER A 234 10.67 7.05 3.18
C SER A 234 10.86 6.68 1.71
N THR A 235 10.11 5.69 1.21
CA THR A 235 10.14 5.32 -0.20
C THR A 235 9.51 6.42 -1.06
N ALA A 236 8.38 7.00 -0.64
CA ALA A 236 7.74 8.12 -1.33
C ALA A 236 8.67 9.34 -1.42
N ASN A 237 9.48 9.60 -0.39
CA ASN A 237 10.49 10.68 -0.40
C ASN A 237 11.58 10.45 -1.46
N ASN A 238 12.02 9.20 -1.69
CA ASN A 238 12.96 8.88 -2.76
C ASN A 238 12.35 9.17 -4.14
N TYR A 239 11.04 8.91 -4.33
CA TYR A 239 10.34 9.28 -5.56
C TYR A 239 10.30 10.80 -5.74
N ARG A 240 9.98 11.57 -4.69
CA ARG A 240 10.01 13.05 -4.74
C ARG A 240 11.40 13.60 -5.02
N SER A 241 12.45 12.98 -4.45
CA SER A 241 13.83 13.33 -4.76
C SER A 241 14.18 13.07 -6.23
N THR A 242 13.68 11.95 -6.78
CA THR A 242 13.84 11.64 -8.21
C THR A 242 13.16 12.66 -9.12
N VAL A 243 11.98 13.16 -8.73
CA VAL A 243 11.29 14.24 -9.46
C VAL A 243 12.16 15.49 -9.52
N LYS A 244 12.80 15.90 -8.42
CA LYS A 244 13.72 17.05 -8.41
C LYS A 244 14.86 16.88 -9.41
N VAL A 245 15.40 15.67 -9.55
CA VAL A 245 16.47 15.36 -10.53
C VAL A 245 15.93 15.45 -11.96
N ILE A 246 14.74 14.92 -12.22
CA ILE A 246 14.09 15.00 -13.54
C ILE A 246 13.82 16.45 -13.91
N ASP A 247 13.22 17.23 -13.01
CA ASP A 247 12.83 18.62 -13.27
C ASP A 247 14.05 19.55 -13.42
N ALA A 248 15.15 19.28 -12.71
CA ALA A 248 16.40 20.02 -12.87
C ALA A 248 16.97 19.86 -14.29
N TYR A 249 16.79 18.68 -14.90
CA TYR A 249 17.27 18.44 -16.27
C TYR A 249 16.23 18.78 -17.34
N TYR A 250 14.95 18.58 -17.04
CA TYR A 250 13.82 18.89 -17.90
C TYR A 250 12.90 19.95 -17.27
N PRO A 251 13.31 21.22 -17.17
CA PRO A 251 12.57 22.26 -16.44
C PRO A 251 11.19 22.53 -17.01
N ASN A 252 10.96 22.26 -18.30
CA ASN A 252 9.66 22.37 -18.98
C ASN A 252 8.85 21.07 -18.91
N GLY A 253 9.33 20.05 -18.15
CA GLY A 253 8.75 18.74 -18.05
C GLY A 253 9.03 17.84 -19.25
N LEU A 254 9.39 16.59 -19.01
CA LEU A 254 9.53 15.56 -20.05
C LEU A 254 8.15 14.90 -20.29
N LYS A 255 7.49 15.21 -21.40
CA LYS A 255 6.22 14.58 -21.77
C LYS A 255 6.38 13.07 -21.95
N LEU A 256 5.41 12.27 -21.50
CA LEU A 256 5.47 10.80 -21.58
C LEU A 256 5.63 10.30 -23.02
N ALA A 257 5.07 11.02 -23.98
CA ALA A 257 5.22 10.71 -25.41
C ALA A 257 6.69 10.77 -25.90
N LEU A 258 7.53 11.56 -25.21
CA LEU A 258 8.95 11.74 -25.56
C LEU A 258 9.89 10.85 -24.72
N VAL A 259 9.35 10.05 -23.80
CA VAL A 259 10.16 9.14 -22.98
C VAL A 259 10.59 7.95 -23.83
N ASN A 260 11.88 7.82 -24.03
CA ASN A 260 12.54 6.73 -24.76
C ASN A 260 13.94 6.48 -24.20
N ALA A 261 14.69 5.57 -24.80
CA ALA A 261 16.05 5.25 -24.36
C ALA A 261 17.03 6.43 -24.47
N GLU A 262 16.89 7.27 -25.50
CA GLU A 262 17.73 8.44 -25.70
C GLU A 262 17.52 9.48 -24.58
N THR A 263 16.26 9.85 -24.29
CA THR A 263 15.94 10.87 -23.28
C THR A 263 16.36 10.42 -21.88
N ILE A 264 16.14 9.16 -21.52
CA ILE A 264 16.57 8.60 -20.22
C ILE A 264 18.10 8.41 -20.19
N GLY A 265 18.72 8.07 -21.32
CA GLY A 265 20.18 8.02 -21.47
C GLY A 265 20.84 9.37 -21.22
N LYS A 266 20.29 10.46 -21.77
CA LYS A 266 20.74 11.84 -21.52
C LYS A 266 20.62 12.22 -20.04
N LEU A 267 19.51 11.87 -19.39
CA LEU A 267 19.33 12.08 -17.95
C LEU A 267 20.38 11.32 -17.12
N LYS A 268 20.67 10.06 -17.49
CA LYS A 268 21.74 9.27 -16.84
C LYS A 268 23.11 9.95 -17.01
N ALA A 269 23.45 10.34 -18.23
CA ALA A 269 24.74 11.02 -18.51
C ALA A 269 24.87 12.33 -17.73
N GLN A 270 23.80 13.10 -17.60
CA GLN A 270 23.79 14.32 -16.80
C GLN A 270 24.03 14.03 -15.30
N MET A 271 23.39 13.01 -14.72
CA MET A 271 23.67 12.60 -13.34
C MET A 271 25.14 12.22 -13.16
N GLN A 272 25.74 11.51 -14.14
CA GLN A 272 27.17 11.16 -14.11
C GLN A 272 28.06 12.41 -14.17
N ALA A 273 27.75 13.35 -15.06
CA ALA A 273 28.46 14.61 -15.18
C ALA A 273 28.39 15.49 -13.91
N GLN A 274 27.30 15.38 -13.15
CA GLN A 274 27.12 16.04 -11.86
C GLN A 274 27.80 15.30 -10.69
N GLY A 275 28.53 14.22 -10.94
CA GLY A 275 29.25 13.47 -9.93
C GLY A 275 28.37 12.54 -9.05
N TYR A 276 27.15 12.21 -9.48
CA TYR A 276 26.36 11.22 -8.76
C TYR A 276 27.03 9.84 -8.79
N THR A 277 27.08 9.16 -7.65
CA THR A 277 27.58 7.78 -7.57
C THR A 277 26.68 6.81 -8.32
N ASN A 278 27.22 5.69 -8.79
CA ASN A 278 26.45 4.63 -9.43
C ASN A 278 25.29 4.13 -8.54
N ALA A 279 25.48 4.08 -7.22
CA ALA A 279 24.44 3.74 -6.26
C ALA A 279 23.26 4.73 -6.30
N THR A 280 23.55 6.04 -6.35
CA THR A 280 22.52 7.10 -6.43
C THR A 280 21.80 7.06 -7.78
N ILE A 281 22.54 6.92 -8.88
CA ILE A 281 21.99 6.78 -10.24
C ILE A 281 21.09 5.54 -10.32
N ASN A 282 21.51 4.42 -9.72
CA ASN A 282 20.69 3.20 -9.66
C ASN A 282 19.35 3.46 -8.98
N ILE A 283 19.33 4.17 -7.85
CA ILE A 283 18.10 4.50 -7.13
C ILE A 283 17.15 5.30 -8.03
N HIS A 284 17.63 6.40 -8.62
CA HIS A 284 16.80 7.25 -9.46
C HIS A 284 16.28 6.52 -10.70
N LEU A 285 17.13 5.80 -11.43
CA LEU A 285 16.72 5.06 -12.61
C LEU A 285 15.78 3.88 -12.28
N SER A 286 15.97 3.24 -11.13
CA SER A 286 15.05 2.18 -10.67
C SER A 286 13.66 2.73 -10.34
N ILE A 287 13.57 3.93 -9.77
CA ILE A 287 12.31 4.63 -9.53
C ILE A 287 11.64 5.01 -10.85
N ILE A 288 12.40 5.58 -11.79
CA ILE A 288 11.91 5.92 -13.13
C ILE A 288 11.40 4.65 -13.82
N ARG A 289 12.15 3.55 -13.78
CA ARG A 289 11.75 2.25 -14.33
C ARG A 289 10.43 1.76 -13.72
N ALA A 290 10.30 1.81 -12.40
CA ALA A 290 9.08 1.39 -11.71
C ALA A 290 7.88 2.29 -12.08
N SER A 291 8.11 3.58 -12.29
CA SER A 291 7.07 4.53 -12.70
C SER A 291 6.68 4.34 -14.16
N ILE A 292 7.63 4.09 -15.06
CA ILE A 292 7.34 3.78 -16.48
C ILE A 292 6.55 2.47 -16.60
N ASN A 293 6.94 1.41 -15.88
CA ASN A 293 6.16 0.17 -15.83
C ASN A 293 4.73 0.43 -15.34
N TYR A 294 4.56 1.31 -14.34
CA TYR A 294 3.24 1.74 -13.90
C TYR A 294 2.51 2.52 -14.98
N GLY A 295 3.19 3.42 -15.70
CA GLY A 295 2.62 4.18 -16.82
C GLY A 295 2.17 3.30 -17.98
N ILE A 296 2.95 2.28 -18.33
CA ILE A 296 2.59 1.26 -19.33
C ILE A 296 1.39 0.44 -18.82
N TYR A 297 1.44 -0.02 -17.57
CA TYR A 297 0.31 -0.74 -16.96
C TYR A 297 -0.97 0.13 -16.96
N LYS A 298 -0.85 1.44 -16.74
CA LYS A 298 -1.98 2.39 -16.80
C LYS A 298 -2.39 2.76 -18.23
N GLY A 299 -1.62 2.40 -19.27
CA GLY A 299 -1.86 2.79 -20.66
C GLY A 299 -1.56 4.27 -20.95
N TYR A 300 -0.77 4.92 -20.10
CA TYR A 300 -0.25 6.27 -20.37
C TYR A 300 0.93 6.24 -21.33
N MET A 301 1.58 5.11 -21.48
CA MET A 301 2.73 4.88 -22.36
C MET A 301 2.58 3.55 -23.09
N LYS A 302 3.16 3.47 -24.30
CA LYS A 302 3.22 2.23 -25.07
C LYS A 302 4.40 1.36 -24.61
N PRO A 303 4.29 0.02 -24.67
CA PRO A 303 5.39 -0.91 -24.31
C PRO A 303 6.69 -0.64 -25.08
N GLU A 304 6.61 -0.22 -26.35
CA GLU A 304 7.75 0.08 -27.23
C GLU A 304 8.58 1.27 -26.73
N GLN A 305 7.97 2.19 -25.98
CA GLN A 305 8.64 3.34 -25.37
C GLN A 305 9.51 2.95 -24.15
N TYR A 306 9.45 1.68 -23.70
CA TYR A 306 10.20 1.24 -22.53
C TYR A 306 11.71 1.41 -22.74
N PRO A 307 12.39 2.26 -21.93
CA PRO A 307 13.74 2.72 -22.24
C PRO A 307 14.85 1.80 -21.70
N PHE A 308 14.54 0.89 -20.77
CA PHE A 308 15.57 0.13 -20.06
C PHE A 308 15.83 -1.24 -20.68
N LYS A 309 17.08 -1.66 -20.63
CA LYS A 309 17.52 -2.96 -21.12
C LYS A 309 16.90 -4.10 -20.31
N ARG A 310 16.31 -5.07 -21.01
CA ARG A 310 15.75 -6.32 -20.46
C ARG A 310 16.56 -7.53 -20.86
N GLN A 311 17.05 -7.54 -22.11
CA GLN A 311 17.79 -8.65 -22.72
C GLN A 311 19.16 -8.19 -23.22
N ALA A 312 20.09 -9.13 -23.32
CA ALA A 312 21.46 -8.83 -23.75
C ALA A 312 21.54 -8.14 -25.13
N MET A 313 20.64 -8.52 -26.05
CA MET A 313 20.60 -8.03 -27.43
C MET A 313 20.05 -6.60 -27.58
N GLU A 314 19.43 -6.03 -26.56
CA GLU A 314 18.88 -4.66 -26.58
C GLU A 314 20.00 -3.65 -26.34
N VAL A 315 20.84 -3.40 -27.34
CA VAL A 315 22.03 -2.55 -27.23
C VAL A 315 21.69 -1.08 -27.08
N ASP A 316 20.56 -0.63 -27.64
CA ASP A 316 20.12 0.77 -27.64
C ASP A 316 19.38 1.17 -26.35
N LYS A 317 19.18 0.24 -25.42
CA LYS A 317 18.44 0.48 -24.18
C LYS A 317 19.37 0.88 -23.02
N VAL A 318 18.82 1.67 -22.10
CA VAL A 318 19.55 2.17 -20.94
C VAL A 318 19.85 1.05 -19.95
N VAL A 319 21.11 0.89 -19.60
CA VAL A 319 21.56 0.01 -18.52
C VAL A 319 21.54 0.79 -17.21
N ILE A 320 20.82 0.29 -16.21
CA ILE A 320 20.90 0.80 -14.84
C ILE A 320 22.22 0.31 -14.23
N PRO A 321 23.11 1.23 -13.77
CA PRO A 321 24.39 0.83 -13.22
C PRO A 321 24.19 0.00 -11.95
N GLN A 322 25.08 -0.95 -11.70
CA GLN A 322 25.16 -1.57 -10.37
C GLN A 322 25.81 -0.56 -9.42
N SER A 323 25.41 -0.63 -8.15
CA SER A 323 26.14 0.12 -7.12
C SER A 323 27.56 -0.41 -7.05
N ASP A 324 28.52 0.50 -7.02
CA ASP A 324 29.90 0.14 -6.75
C ASP A 324 29.96 -0.67 -5.45
N LYS A 325 30.87 -1.65 -5.39
CA LYS A 325 31.18 -2.29 -4.12
C LYS A 325 31.60 -1.17 -3.18
N ARG A 326 30.86 -0.97 -2.10
CA ARG A 326 31.27 0.00 -1.09
C ARG A 326 32.61 -0.48 -0.54
N ASP A 327 33.55 0.44 -0.43
CA ASP A 327 34.69 0.25 0.42
C ASP A 327 34.19 -0.23 1.79
N GLU A 328 34.89 -1.21 2.34
CA GLU A 328 34.47 -1.90 3.55
C GLU A 328 34.44 -0.92 4.72
N ASN A 329 33.33 -0.19 4.88
CA ASN A 329 33.14 0.75 5.99
C ASN A 329 32.73 -0.02 7.25
N TYR A 330 33.64 -0.80 7.79
CA TYR A 330 33.52 -1.49 9.05
C TYR A 330 34.73 -1.20 9.95
N LEU A 331 34.53 -1.34 11.23
CA LEU A 331 35.55 -1.26 12.27
C LEU A 331 36.07 -2.66 12.62
N SER A 332 37.34 -2.76 12.92
CA SER A 332 37.93 -3.99 13.46
C SER A 332 37.43 -4.23 14.89
N LYS A 333 37.67 -5.44 15.41
CA LYS A 333 37.37 -5.76 16.82
C LYS A 333 38.16 -4.84 17.77
N THR A 334 39.41 -4.55 17.45
CA THR A 334 40.24 -3.62 18.23
C THR A 334 39.64 -2.21 18.24
N ASP A 335 39.22 -1.69 17.07
CA ASP A 335 38.55 -0.38 17.00
C ASP A 335 37.28 -0.36 17.88
N MET A 336 36.52 -1.46 17.88
CA MET A 336 35.29 -1.56 18.71
C MET A 336 35.62 -1.60 20.22
N GLN A 337 36.71 -2.23 20.61
CA GLN A 337 37.21 -2.22 21.99
C GLN A 337 37.67 -0.84 22.44
N GLU A 338 38.31 -0.07 21.55
CA GLU A 338 38.66 1.33 21.80
C GLU A 338 37.43 2.20 22.01
N ILE A 339 36.42 2.06 21.13
CA ILE A 339 35.14 2.77 21.27
C ILE A 339 34.42 2.37 22.56
N TRP A 340 34.46 1.08 22.92
CA TRP A 340 33.91 0.61 24.19
C TRP A 340 34.59 1.25 25.41
N THR A 341 35.91 1.35 25.36
CA THR A 341 36.70 2.00 26.41
C THR A 341 36.36 3.49 26.51
N LEU A 342 36.25 4.17 25.37
CA LEU A 342 35.83 5.57 25.32
C LEU A 342 34.40 5.74 25.86
N PHE A 343 33.49 4.82 25.53
CA PHE A 343 32.12 4.84 26.06
C PHE A 343 32.10 4.72 27.58
N LYS A 344 32.86 3.80 28.16
CA LYS A 344 32.98 3.64 29.62
C LYS A 344 33.52 4.90 30.28
N ALA A 345 34.54 5.52 29.70
CA ALA A 345 35.15 6.73 30.24
C ALA A 345 34.23 7.95 30.18
N THR A 346 33.52 8.13 29.04
CA THR A 346 32.72 9.34 28.80
C THR A 346 31.26 9.20 29.21
N LYS A 347 30.75 7.97 29.31
CA LYS A 347 29.34 7.64 29.50
C LYS A 347 28.40 8.32 28.51
N ASN A 348 28.92 8.63 27.31
CA ASN A 348 28.19 9.36 26.29
C ASN A 348 27.07 8.50 25.69
N LYS A 349 25.83 8.92 25.84
CA LYS A 349 24.65 8.18 25.36
C LYS A 349 24.69 7.88 23.85
N LYS A 350 25.29 8.74 23.02
CA LYS A 350 25.38 8.52 21.56
C LYS A 350 26.31 7.36 21.24
N LEU A 351 27.42 7.23 21.98
CA LEU A 351 28.27 6.02 21.94
C LEU A 351 27.52 4.79 22.45
N GLY A 352 26.76 4.95 23.52
CA GLY A 352 25.92 3.87 24.05
C GLY A 352 24.94 3.33 23.00
N TYR A 353 24.26 4.17 22.24
CA TYR A 353 23.38 3.73 21.13
C TYR A 353 24.15 3.02 20.02
N PHE A 354 25.33 3.52 19.65
CA PHE A 354 26.19 2.88 18.67
C PHE A 354 26.64 1.48 19.12
N MET A 355 27.13 1.36 20.37
CA MET A 355 27.55 0.08 20.95
C MET A 355 26.37 -0.87 21.14
N PHE A 356 25.20 -0.36 21.55
CA PHE A 356 23.98 -1.19 21.64
C PHE A 356 23.61 -1.75 20.27
N SER A 357 23.64 -0.92 19.22
CA SER A 357 23.40 -1.39 17.86
C SER A 357 24.36 -2.52 17.49
N TYR A 358 25.66 -2.31 17.71
CA TYR A 358 26.70 -3.29 17.39
C TYR A 358 26.48 -4.62 18.13
N LEU A 359 26.31 -4.57 19.45
CA LEU A 359 26.15 -5.76 20.31
C LEU A 359 24.86 -6.54 20.03
N HIS A 360 23.88 -5.93 19.37
CA HIS A 360 22.59 -6.54 19.09
C HIS A 360 22.31 -6.69 17.59
N GLY A 361 23.27 -7.28 16.85
CA GLY A 361 23.07 -7.64 15.44
C GLY A 361 23.07 -6.47 14.47
N GLY A 362 23.66 -5.34 14.84
CA GLY A 362 23.61 -4.12 14.03
C GLY A 362 22.19 -3.54 13.95
N MET A 363 21.48 -3.49 15.08
CA MET A 363 20.11 -3.00 15.17
C MET A 363 20.01 -1.55 14.71
N ASN A 364 19.07 -1.24 13.82
CA ASN A 364 18.87 0.14 13.36
C ASN A 364 18.16 1.00 14.42
N ILE A 365 18.36 2.32 14.37
CA ILE A 365 17.66 3.27 15.24
C ILE A 365 16.14 3.09 15.19
N ALA A 366 15.58 2.84 14.00
CA ALA A 366 14.15 2.58 13.85
C ALA A 366 13.65 1.38 14.66
N ASP A 367 14.49 0.35 14.82
CA ASP A 367 14.16 -0.84 15.59
C ASP A 367 14.38 -0.58 17.09
N MET A 368 15.39 0.23 17.46
CA MET A 368 15.67 0.65 18.83
C MET A 368 14.56 1.52 19.42
N MET A 369 13.95 2.41 18.63
CA MET A 369 12.88 3.31 19.08
C MET A 369 11.63 2.58 19.60
N GLY A 370 11.37 1.37 19.11
CA GLY A 370 10.23 0.56 19.57
C GLY A 370 10.62 -0.63 20.43
N LEU A 371 11.90 -0.73 20.81
CA LEU A 371 12.38 -1.89 21.56
C LEU A 371 11.94 -1.84 23.02
N ARG A 372 11.36 -2.93 23.51
CA ARG A 372 10.85 -3.04 24.88
C ARG A 372 11.46 -4.21 25.62
N PHE A 373 11.54 -4.09 26.95
CA PHE A 373 11.80 -5.21 27.85
C PHE A 373 10.55 -6.09 27.95
N THR A 374 10.49 -7.14 27.12
CA THR A 374 9.38 -8.08 27.07
C THR A 374 9.60 -9.25 28.04
N ASP A 375 8.59 -10.12 28.23
CA ASP A 375 8.76 -11.36 29.00
C ASP A 375 9.94 -12.21 28.50
N PHE A 376 10.17 -12.19 27.19
CA PHE A 376 11.30 -12.89 26.57
C PHE A 376 12.67 -12.41 27.12
N TYR A 377 12.82 -11.11 27.39
CA TYR A 377 14.05 -10.58 27.98
C TYR A 377 14.31 -11.16 29.35
N PHE A 378 13.30 -11.28 30.22
CA PHE A 378 13.42 -11.76 31.57
C PHE A 378 13.51 -13.29 31.69
N GLN A 379 12.92 -14.01 30.73
CA GLN A 379 12.89 -15.48 30.72
C GLN A 379 14.08 -16.07 29.96
N GLU A 380 14.38 -15.56 28.79
CA GLU A 380 15.38 -16.12 27.88
C GLU A 380 16.68 -15.30 27.86
N GLY A 381 16.66 -14.08 28.39
CA GLY A 381 17.81 -13.18 28.41
C GLY A 381 18.17 -12.67 27.04
N GLY A 382 17.20 -12.11 26.31
CA GLY A 382 17.42 -11.54 24.99
C GLY A 382 16.30 -10.62 24.55
N PHE A 383 16.50 -9.94 23.42
CA PHE A 383 15.50 -9.07 22.83
C PHE A 383 14.83 -9.77 21.66
N VAL A 384 13.51 -9.60 21.55
CA VAL A 384 12.70 -10.08 20.44
C VAL A 384 11.90 -8.94 19.85
N TYR A 385 12.05 -8.70 18.55
CA TYR A 385 11.39 -7.60 17.86
C TYR A 385 11.09 -7.92 16.41
N LYS A 386 10.16 -7.17 15.80
CA LYS A 386 9.94 -7.18 14.35
C LYS A 386 10.66 -5.99 13.75
N ARG A 387 11.52 -6.24 12.78
CA ARG A 387 12.27 -5.20 12.13
C ARG A 387 11.35 -4.21 11.43
N GLU A 388 11.44 -2.92 11.76
CA GLU A 388 10.52 -1.87 11.28
C GLU A 388 10.54 -1.76 9.75
N LYS A 389 11.71 -1.82 9.12
CA LYS A 389 11.86 -1.76 7.65
C LYS A 389 11.10 -2.87 6.91
N THR A 390 10.90 -4.02 7.50
CA THR A 390 10.31 -5.21 6.87
C THR A 390 9.06 -5.70 7.58
N LYS A 391 8.53 -4.95 8.55
CA LYS A 391 7.38 -5.29 9.41
C LYS A 391 6.14 -5.75 8.63
N GLY A 392 5.89 -5.16 7.45
CA GLY A 392 4.78 -5.56 6.58
C GLY A 392 5.05 -6.74 5.65
N LYS A 393 6.31 -7.17 5.50
CA LYS A 393 6.70 -8.22 4.54
C LYS A 393 7.17 -9.50 5.23
N ASN A 394 7.93 -9.38 6.31
CA ASN A 394 8.49 -10.52 7.04
C ASN A 394 7.58 -10.96 8.17
N LYS A 395 7.33 -12.27 8.23
CA LYS A 395 6.51 -12.88 9.28
C LYS A 395 7.32 -13.27 10.52
N PHE A 396 8.65 -13.37 10.42
CA PHE A 396 9.48 -13.80 11.54
C PHE A 396 9.88 -12.61 12.44
N LYS A 397 10.09 -12.92 13.72
CA LYS A 397 10.67 -12.01 14.70
C LYS A 397 12.19 -12.17 14.68
N THR A 398 12.91 -11.07 14.81
CA THR A 398 14.36 -11.06 15.04
C THR A 398 14.59 -11.29 16.51
N VAL A 399 15.54 -12.16 16.83
CA VAL A 399 15.97 -12.48 18.19
C VAL A 399 17.45 -12.16 18.29
N VAL A 400 17.85 -11.48 19.36
CA VAL A 400 19.24 -11.18 19.69
C VAL A 400 19.45 -11.39 21.19
N PRO A 401 20.55 -12.02 21.62
CA PRO A 401 20.80 -12.28 23.03
C PRO A 401 21.21 -10.99 23.76
N ALA A 402 20.91 -10.91 25.02
CA ALA A 402 21.57 -10.01 25.96
C ALA A 402 22.79 -10.72 26.54
N THR A 403 23.95 -10.06 26.49
CA THR A 403 25.25 -10.55 26.96
C THR A 403 25.66 -9.84 28.24
N THR A 404 26.82 -10.21 28.81
CA THR A 404 27.42 -9.44 29.90
C THR A 404 27.70 -7.99 29.49
N TRP A 405 28.12 -7.78 28.22
CA TRP A 405 28.31 -6.46 27.63
C TRP A 405 27.01 -5.64 27.59
N THR A 406 25.88 -6.29 27.34
CA THR A 406 24.56 -5.64 27.37
C THR A 406 24.24 -5.13 28.76
N SER A 407 24.46 -5.93 29.78
CA SER A 407 24.21 -5.56 31.18
C SER A 407 25.08 -4.37 31.58
N GLU A 408 26.40 -4.44 31.33
CA GLU A 408 27.32 -3.33 31.57
C GLU A 408 26.94 -2.05 30.84
N LEU A 409 26.51 -2.17 29.57
CA LEU A 409 26.06 -1.02 28.76
C LEU A 409 24.83 -0.36 29.38
N LEU A 410 23.82 -1.16 29.75
CA LEU A 410 22.59 -0.64 30.36
C LEU A 410 22.88 0.08 31.67
N ASP A 411 23.74 -0.51 32.50
CA ASP A 411 24.18 0.09 33.79
C ASP A 411 24.86 1.45 33.56
N ILE A 412 25.81 1.52 32.62
CA ILE A 412 26.52 2.78 32.28
C ILE A 412 25.54 3.84 31.78
N MET A 413 24.53 3.44 31.00
CA MET A 413 23.50 4.35 30.49
C MET A 413 22.43 4.71 31.53
N GLY A 414 22.45 4.09 32.72
CA GLY A 414 21.45 4.29 33.77
C GLY A 414 20.07 3.73 33.40
N ILE A 415 20.04 2.63 32.65
CA ILE A 415 18.82 1.97 32.19
C ILE A 415 18.54 0.75 33.05
N THR A 416 17.47 0.78 33.83
CA THR A 416 16.98 -0.36 34.59
C THR A 416 15.94 -1.11 33.77
N PRO A 417 16.13 -2.44 33.56
CA PRO A 417 15.13 -3.24 32.86
C PRO A 417 13.82 -3.33 33.64
N GLU A 418 12.75 -2.82 33.04
CA GLU A 418 11.39 -2.88 33.58
C GLU A 418 10.45 -3.51 32.55
N LYS A 419 9.67 -4.51 32.96
CA LYS A 419 8.78 -5.25 32.07
C LYS A 419 7.76 -4.36 31.38
N GLY A 420 7.71 -4.43 30.06
CA GLY A 420 6.81 -3.65 29.22
C GLY A 420 7.32 -2.26 28.84
N GLU A 421 8.34 -1.74 29.53
CA GLU A 421 8.91 -0.43 29.26
C GLU A 421 9.82 -0.43 28.04
N LEU A 422 9.96 0.74 27.41
CA LEU A 422 10.95 0.96 26.35
C LEU A 422 12.37 0.86 26.91
N VAL A 423 13.28 0.24 26.15
CA VAL A 423 14.70 0.23 26.49
C VAL A 423 15.27 1.66 26.50
N PHE A 424 14.85 2.48 25.54
CA PHE A 424 15.27 3.88 25.42
C PHE A 424 14.05 4.80 25.52
N LYS A 425 13.65 5.15 26.76
CA LYS A 425 12.46 5.99 27.04
C LYS A 425 12.51 7.34 26.32
N GLU A 426 13.69 7.92 26.16
CA GLU A 426 13.90 9.18 25.42
C GLU A 426 13.58 9.11 23.91
N MET A 427 13.51 7.91 23.35
CA MET A 427 13.13 7.69 21.95
C MET A 427 11.61 7.56 21.77
N GLU A 428 10.82 7.55 22.83
CA GLU A 428 9.36 7.47 22.78
C GLU A 428 8.75 8.63 22.00
N CYS A 429 7.83 8.33 21.10
CA CYS A 429 7.11 9.34 20.31
C CYS A 429 5.83 8.77 19.70
N ASP A 430 4.90 9.65 19.37
CA ASP A 430 3.69 9.31 18.65
C ASP A 430 3.98 8.97 17.18
N ASP A 431 3.08 8.21 16.56
CA ASP A 431 3.19 7.82 15.16
C ASP A 431 3.33 9.02 14.20
N ALA A 432 2.68 10.14 14.51
CA ALA A 432 2.74 11.37 13.74
C ALA A 432 4.13 12.02 13.73
N GLU A 433 4.87 11.91 14.85
CA GLU A 433 6.21 12.49 15.02
C GLU A 433 7.34 11.50 14.72
N TYR A 434 7.03 10.21 14.62
CA TYR A 434 8.01 9.14 14.48
C TYR A 434 9.05 9.43 13.40
N GLY A 435 8.64 9.85 12.22
CA GLY A 435 9.54 10.13 11.11
C GLY A 435 10.53 11.26 11.41
N LYS A 436 10.06 12.33 12.03
CA LYS A 436 10.90 13.49 12.42
C LYS A 436 11.86 13.12 13.54
N LYS A 437 11.35 12.45 14.58
CA LYS A 437 12.15 12.07 15.75
C LYS A 437 13.24 11.06 15.38
N LYS A 438 12.91 10.07 14.56
CA LYS A 438 13.89 9.12 14.01
C LYS A 438 15.00 9.83 13.22
N ALA A 439 14.64 10.76 12.33
CA ALA A 439 15.62 11.51 11.56
C ALA A 439 16.51 12.38 12.47
N SER A 440 15.94 13.04 13.47
CA SER A 440 16.66 13.84 14.44
C SER A 440 17.66 13.00 15.24
N PHE A 441 17.24 11.87 15.81
CA PHE A 441 18.12 10.96 16.53
C PHE A 441 19.26 10.45 15.63
N SER A 442 18.91 9.98 14.42
CA SER A 442 19.88 9.48 13.45
C SER A 442 20.91 10.53 13.10
N ASN A 443 20.50 11.76 12.79
CA ASN A 443 21.39 12.84 12.43
C ASN A 443 22.28 13.26 13.61
N THR A 444 21.70 13.39 14.81
CA THR A 444 22.43 13.81 16.01
C THR A 444 23.49 12.78 16.42
N ILE A 445 23.16 11.48 16.32
CA ILE A 445 24.13 10.41 16.63
C ILE A 445 25.21 10.36 15.56
N ASN A 446 24.83 10.33 14.27
CA ASN A 446 25.79 10.25 13.18
C ASN A 446 26.74 11.46 13.13
N HIS A 447 26.24 12.68 13.38
CA HIS A 447 27.08 13.87 13.46
C HIS A 447 28.11 13.78 14.60
N TYR A 448 27.70 13.24 15.74
CA TYR A 448 28.63 13.00 16.86
C TYR A 448 29.68 11.94 16.50
N LEU A 449 29.25 10.83 15.89
CA LEU A 449 30.13 9.73 15.51
C LEU A 449 31.13 10.15 14.42
N ASP A 450 30.69 10.97 13.47
CA ASP A 450 31.53 11.51 12.39
C ASP A 450 32.65 12.43 12.90
N GLY A 451 32.41 13.09 14.03
CA GLY A 451 33.39 13.93 14.71
C GLY A 451 34.36 13.17 15.62
N LEU A 452 34.26 11.83 15.72
CA LEU A 452 35.17 11.03 16.52
C LEU A 452 36.43 10.67 15.72
N ASP A 453 37.55 11.18 16.15
CA ASP A 453 38.87 10.87 15.58
C ASP A 453 39.59 9.73 16.34
N VAL A 454 38.82 8.74 16.82
CA VAL A 454 39.39 7.66 17.66
C VAL A 454 40.06 6.59 16.80
N VAL A 455 39.55 6.35 15.59
CA VAL A 455 40.02 5.24 14.74
C VAL A 455 40.41 5.70 13.32
N GLY A 456 40.47 7.01 13.07
CA GLY A 456 40.84 7.59 11.77
C GLY A 456 39.88 7.19 10.61
N LYS A 457 38.66 6.81 10.91
CA LYS A 457 37.64 6.36 9.94
C LYS A 457 36.32 7.08 10.17
N HIS A 458 35.58 7.31 9.09
CA HIS A 458 34.21 7.80 9.17
C HIS A 458 33.30 6.78 9.87
N ILE A 459 32.65 7.16 10.96
CA ILE A 459 31.79 6.32 11.75
C ILE A 459 30.33 6.80 11.67
N SER A 460 29.41 5.87 11.49
CA SER A 460 27.97 6.10 11.52
C SER A 460 27.22 4.91 12.13
N MET A 461 25.93 5.06 12.44
CA MET A 461 25.13 3.93 12.92
C MET A 461 25.10 2.74 11.93
N THR A 462 25.30 2.99 10.63
CA THR A 462 25.43 1.91 9.64
C THR A 462 26.74 1.15 9.80
N THR A 463 27.80 1.84 10.23
CA THR A 463 29.13 1.23 10.52
C THR A 463 29.02 0.19 11.63
N ALA A 464 28.22 0.41 12.68
CA ALA A 464 27.96 -0.60 13.74
C ALA A 464 27.45 -1.91 13.14
N ARG A 465 26.51 -1.80 12.17
CA ARG A 465 25.91 -2.97 11.51
C ARG A 465 26.92 -3.71 10.61
N HIS A 466 27.74 -2.98 9.85
CA HIS A 466 28.78 -3.59 9.00
C HIS A 466 29.87 -4.23 9.86
N SER A 467 30.24 -3.58 10.98
CA SER A 467 31.22 -4.12 11.94
C SER A 467 30.71 -5.40 12.58
N PHE A 468 29.44 -5.43 13.04
CA PHE A 468 28.85 -6.67 13.55
C PHE A 468 28.93 -7.80 12.52
N ALA A 469 28.44 -7.59 11.31
CA ALA A 469 28.44 -8.63 10.28
C ALA A 469 29.85 -9.16 9.99
N THR A 470 30.83 -8.25 9.88
CA THR A 470 32.20 -8.60 9.56
C THR A 470 32.91 -9.30 10.73
N ILE A 471 32.78 -8.76 11.94
CA ILE A 471 33.42 -9.33 13.13
C ILE A 471 32.80 -10.68 13.48
N ALA A 472 31.46 -10.79 13.51
CA ALA A 472 30.76 -12.03 13.76
C ALA A 472 31.17 -13.15 12.77
N THR A 473 31.35 -12.80 11.48
CA THR A 473 31.87 -13.73 10.48
C THR A 473 33.33 -14.12 10.73
N LYS A 474 34.18 -13.17 11.13
CA LYS A 474 35.60 -13.44 11.50
C LYS A 474 35.70 -14.29 12.77
N GLU A 475 34.81 -14.10 13.73
CA GLU A 475 34.69 -14.92 14.95
C GLU A 475 34.02 -16.28 14.68
N ARG A 476 33.77 -16.62 13.40
CA ARG A 476 33.20 -17.89 12.93
C ARG A 476 31.78 -18.17 13.44
N MET A 477 31.00 -17.15 13.72
CA MET A 477 29.57 -17.34 13.97
C MET A 477 28.89 -17.97 12.73
N PRO A 478 27.94 -18.89 12.91
CA PRO A 478 27.20 -19.45 11.81
C PRO A 478 26.54 -18.36 10.95
N PHE A 479 26.76 -18.36 9.64
CA PHE A 479 26.24 -17.32 8.74
C PHE A 479 24.73 -17.11 8.88
N ALA A 480 23.97 -18.21 9.04
CA ALA A 480 22.53 -18.13 9.26
C ALA A 480 22.16 -17.42 10.58
N MET A 481 22.98 -17.57 11.63
CA MET A 481 22.80 -16.85 12.90
C MET A 481 23.05 -15.35 12.70
N VAL A 482 24.12 -14.95 12.01
CA VAL A 482 24.44 -13.56 11.70
C VAL A 482 23.29 -12.90 10.91
N GLU A 483 22.83 -13.54 9.83
CA GLU A 483 21.73 -13.03 9.02
C GLU A 483 20.41 -12.90 9.82
N ARG A 484 20.11 -13.88 10.67
CA ARG A 484 18.93 -13.84 11.55
C ARG A 484 19.02 -12.72 12.58
N ALA A 485 20.17 -12.55 13.23
CA ALA A 485 20.41 -11.47 14.18
C ALA A 485 20.31 -10.07 13.51
N MET A 486 20.73 -9.97 12.26
CA MET A 486 20.55 -8.77 11.46
C MET A 486 19.10 -8.56 10.98
N GLY A 487 18.20 -9.51 11.21
CA GLY A 487 16.81 -9.46 10.74
C GLY A 487 16.67 -9.60 9.23
N HIS A 488 17.60 -10.28 8.57
CA HIS A 488 17.50 -10.63 7.17
C HIS A 488 16.72 -11.93 6.97
N SER A 489 15.99 -12.04 5.86
CA SER A 489 15.42 -13.32 5.45
C SER A 489 16.50 -14.17 4.82
N LEU A 490 16.67 -15.39 5.31
CA LEU A 490 17.48 -16.37 4.61
C LEU A 490 16.80 -16.71 3.28
N GLY A 491 17.45 -16.43 2.17
CA GLY A 491 16.91 -16.71 0.84
C GLY A 491 16.87 -18.21 0.53
N GLY A 492 15.90 -18.62 -0.30
CA GLY A 492 15.80 -19.98 -0.81
C GLY A 492 15.01 -20.96 0.06
N VAL A 493 14.87 -22.19 -0.45
CA VAL A 493 14.10 -23.28 0.20
C VAL A 493 14.71 -23.66 1.56
N SER A 494 16.03 -23.57 1.70
CA SER A 494 16.75 -23.87 2.94
C SER A 494 16.30 -23.06 4.14
N SER A 495 15.75 -21.85 3.93
CA SER A 495 15.24 -21.00 5.01
C SER A 495 14.07 -21.63 5.79
N HIS A 496 13.35 -22.55 5.18
CA HIS A 496 12.24 -23.27 5.80
C HIS A 496 12.67 -24.41 6.70
N TYR A 497 13.89 -24.90 6.52
CA TYR A 497 14.44 -26.04 7.27
C TYR A 497 15.37 -25.64 8.40
N ILE A 498 15.84 -24.38 8.44
CA ILE A 498 16.67 -23.86 9.52
C ILE A 498 15.75 -23.41 10.64
N GLY A 499 15.72 -24.16 11.73
CA GLY A 499 15.04 -23.81 12.99
C GLY A 499 15.53 -22.48 13.58
N GLY A 500 14.89 -22.01 14.62
CA GLY A 500 15.40 -20.89 15.43
C GLY A 500 16.70 -21.29 16.13
N PHE A 501 17.61 -20.33 16.30
CA PHE A 501 18.77 -20.53 17.19
C PHE A 501 18.32 -20.35 18.63
N ASP A 502 18.85 -21.16 19.53
CA ASP A 502 18.68 -20.98 20.97
C ASP A 502 19.38 -19.68 21.41
N VAL A 503 18.73 -18.91 22.26
CA VAL A 503 19.30 -17.65 22.78
C VAL A 503 20.56 -17.91 23.59
N ALA A 504 20.65 -19.06 24.32
CA ALA A 504 21.83 -19.43 25.07
C ALA A 504 23.02 -19.74 24.15
N GLU A 505 22.79 -20.47 23.05
CA GLU A 505 23.82 -20.70 22.02
C GLU A 505 24.27 -19.37 21.38
N MET A 506 23.33 -18.52 20.98
CA MET A 506 23.65 -17.21 20.44
C MET A 506 24.48 -16.36 21.41
N ARG A 507 24.18 -16.41 22.73
CA ARG A 507 24.88 -15.63 23.74
C ARG A 507 26.35 -15.98 23.80
N GLN A 508 26.72 -17.24 23.73
CA GLN A 508 28.13 -17.67 23.74
C GLN A 508 28.93 -17.07 22.59
N ASP A 509 28.33 -16.98 21.42
CA ASP A 509 28.98 -16.37 20.27
C ASP A 509 29.02 -14.84 20.37
N PHE A 510 27.94 -14.22 20.87
CA PHE A 510 27.86 -12.76 21.02
C PHE A 510 28.78 -12.21 22.10
N GLU A 511 29.14 -13.00 23.12
CA GLU A 511 30.18 -12.63 24.13
C GLU A 511 31.55 -12.41 23.48
N LYS A 512 31.82 -13.00 22.31
CA LYS A 512 33.11 -12.87 21.60
C LYS A 512 33.20 -11.55 20.79
N LEU A 513 32.16 -10.72 20.77
CA LEU A 513 32.11 -9.50 19.94
C LEU A 513 33.04 -8.38 20.47
N LEU A 514 33.34 -8.38 21.77
CA LEU A 514 34.27 -7.45 22.43
C LEU A 514 35.42 -8.16 23.19
#